data_d410ba78639a462ae80169c752bc4406
#
_entry.id   d410ba78639a462ae80169c752bc4406
#
_cell.length_a   1.000
_cell.length_b   1.000
_cell.length_c   1.000
_cell.angle_alpha   90.00
_cell.angle_beta   90.00
_cell.angle_gamma   90.00
#
_symmetry.space_group_name_H-M   'P 1'
#
loop_
_entity.id
_entity.type
_entity.pdbx_description
1 polymer ?
#
loop_
_entity_poly.entity_id
_entity_poly.type
_entity_poly.pdbx_seq_one_letter_code
_entity_poly.pdbx_strand_id
1 'polypeptide(L)'
;MSNWNPSHYDQKWDEMAADGKDPHGEVAFVQRAITRHGRDHRGLVLDAGCGTGRVAVELAARGYNVHGTDVDESMLSHARSKSPDLPWHLGNLAEIEIPTVFHTVVMAGNVILFVDEHDRAGVIANVARHVEPGGLVIAGFQLARADGRRVSLEDWDSWTAAEGLALIERFSTWDEEPFVIAHDYVVSVHRRE
;
A
#
# COMPACT_ATOMS: atom_id res chain seq x y z
N MET A 1 18.18 0.09 11.25
CA MET A 1 17.74 -1.27 10.93
C MET A 1 16.46 -1.52 11.69
N SER A 2 15.35 -1.75 11.00
CA SER A 2 14.07 -2.03 11.65
C SER A 2 14.14 -3.39 12.33
N ASN A 3 13.79 -3.45 13.62
CA ASN A 3 13.73 -4.71 14.40
C ASN A 3 12.40 -5.47 14.11
N TRP A 4 11.96 -5.49 12.87
CA TRP A 4 10.76 -6.24 12.50
C TRP A 4 11.07 -7.72 12.46
N ASN A 5 10.28 -8.51 13.18
CA ASN A 5 10.32 -9.96 13.11
C ASN A 5 9.20 -10.43 12.16
N PRO A 6 9.54 -10.94 10.96
CA PRO A 6 8.55 -11.35 9.96
C PRO A 6 7.55 -12.37 10.47
N SER A 7 8.02 -13.37 11.24
CA SER A 7 7.14 -14.39 11.81
C SER A 7 6.13 -13.83 12.81
N HIS A 8 6.54 -12.82 13.60
CA HIS A 8 5.65 -12.14 14.55
C HIS A 8 4.63 -11.24 13.83
N TYR A 9 5.02 -10.68 12.69
CA TYR A 9 4.12 -9.92 11.83
C TYR A 9 3.03 -10.81 11.23
N ASP A 10 3.39 -11.99 10.72
CA ASP A 10 2.44 -12.93 10.13
C ASP A 10 1.51 -13.52 11.20
N GLN A 11 2.05 -13.91 12.37
CA GLN A 11 1.25 -14.46 13.48
C GLN A 11 0.07 -13.56 13.86
N LYS A 12 0.24 -12.24 13.84
CA LYS A 12 -0.84 -11.28 14.12
C LYS A 12 -2.03 -11.46 13.17
N TRP A 13 -1.77 -11.74 11.90
CA TRP A 13 -2.80 -11.92 10.89
C TRP A 13 -3.45 -13.29 10.98
N ASP A 14 -2.68 -14.32 11.34
CA ASP A 14 -3.21 -15.67 11.61
C ASP A 14 -4.14 -15.64 12.83
N GLU A 15 -3.77 -14.93 13.91
CA GLU A 15 -4.62 -14.72 15.09
C GLU A 15 -5.89 -13.96 14.72
N MET A 16 -5.81 -12.93 13.88
CA MET A 16 -6.96 -12.18 13.41
C MET A 16 -7.94 -13.05 12.61
N ALA A 17 -7.42 -13.93 11.75
CA ALA A 17 -8.22 -14.91 11.01
C ALA A 17 -8.85 -15.94 11.94
N ALA A 18 -8.12 -16.42 12.96
CA ALA A 18 -8.64 -17.35 13.97
C ALA A 18 -9.77 -16.74 14.79
N ASP A 19 -9.76 -15.41 15.01
CA ASP A 19 -10.83 -14.65 15.67
C ASP A 19 -12.03 -14.36 14.74
N GLY A 20 -12.04 -14.89 13.51
CA GLY A 20 -13.12 -14.71 12.54
C GLY A 20 -13.14 -13.34 11.87
N LYS A 21 -12.08 -12.57 11.99
CA LYS A 21 -11.92 -11.28 11.30
C LYS A 21 -11.25 -11.50 9.95
N ASP A 22 -11.58 -10.67 8.96
CA ASP A 22 -10.93 -10.74 7.65
C ASP A 22 -9.54 -10.10 7.71
N PRO A 23 -8.45 -10.89 7.55
CA PRO A 23 -7.09 -10.37 7.49
C PRO A 23 -6.76 -9.73 6.13
N HIS A 24 -7.68 -9.76 5.17
CA HIS A 24 -7.52 -9.32 3.79
C HIS A 24 -8.48 -8.19 3.37
N GLY A 25 -9.01 -7.45 4.34
CA GLY A 25 -9.94 -6.33 4.07
C GLY A 25 -9.40 -5.33 3.06
N GLU A 26 -8.08 -5.06 3.08
CA GLU A 26 -7.39 -4.20 2.12
C GLU A 26 -7.50 -4.74 0.69
N VAL A 27 -7.38 -6.06 0.51
CA VAL A 27 -7.47 -6.70 -0.83
C VAL A 27 -8.88 -6.56 -1.38
N ALA A 28 -9.90 -6.80 -0.55
CA ALA A 28 -11.29 -6.63 -0.96
C ALA A 28 -11.58 -5.18 -1.39
N PHE A 29 -11.06 -4.20 -0.63
CA PHE A 29 -11.15 -2.78 -0.99
C PHE A 29 -10.48 -2.49 -2.33
N VAL A 30 -9.24 -2.93 -2.53
CA VAL A 30 -8.48 -2.72 -3.78
C VAL A 30 -9.25 -3.25 -4.98
N GLN A 31 -9.84 -4.45 -4.89
CA GLN A 31 -10.68 -5.03 -5.95
C GLN A 31 -11.90 -4.15 -6.27
N ARG A 32 -12.61 -3.68 -5.22
CA ARG A 32 -13.77 -2.80 -5.41
C ARG A 32 -13.36 -1.47 -6.05
N ALA A 33 -12.25 -0.85 -5.61
CA ALA A 33 -11.75 0.39 -6.15
C ALA A 33 -11.35 0.25 -7.64
N ILE A 34 -10.59 -0.79 -7.99
CA ILE A 34 -10.23 -1.10 -9.39
C ILE A 34 -11.49 -1.22 -10.25
N THR A 35 -12.48 -1.99 -9.81
CA THR A 35 -13.73 -2.18 -10.54
C THR A 35 -14.54 -0.89 -10.66
N ARG A 36 -14.70 -0.15 -9.57
CA ARG A 36 -15.47 1.10 -9.49
C ARG A 36 -14.94 2.17 -10.43
N HIS A 37 -13.62 2.24 -10.54
CA HIS A 37 -12.97 3.24 -11.40
C HIS A 37 -12.73 2.74 -12.84
N GLY A 38 -13.39 1.65 -13.24
CA GLY A 38 -13.37 1.14 -14.62
C GLY A 38 -12.00 0.65 -15.07
N ARG A 39 -11.17 0.19 -14.12
CA ARG A 39 -9.84 -0.30 -14.42
C ARG A 39 -9.85 -1.79 -14.72
N ASP A 40 -8.91 -2.25 -15.56
CA ASP A 40 -8.82 -3.68 -15.91
C ASP A 40 -8.19 -4.46 -14.74
N HIS A 41 -8.85 -5.51 -14.28
CA HIS A 41 -8.31 -6.44 -13.29
C HIS A 41 -7.04 -7.18 -13.74
N ARG A 42 -6.71 -7.14 -15.02
CA ARG A 42 -5.46 -7.70 -15.58
C ARG A 42 -4.29 -6.73 -15.54
N GLY A 43 -4.55 -5.45 -15.23
CA GLY A 43 -3.49 -4.45 -15.08
C GLY A 43 -2.52 -4.82 -13.97
N LEU A 44 -1.27 -4.38 -14.10
CA LEU A 44 -0.25 -4.62 -13.09
C LEU A 44 -0.54 -3.85 -11.79
N VAL A 45 -0.41 -4.54 -10.67
CA VAL A 45 -0.53 -3.95 -9.32
C VAL A 45 0.84 -3.98 -8.63
N LEU A 46 1.23 -2.88 -8.00
CA LEU A 46 2.37 -2.83 -7.10
C LEU A 46 1.88 -2.77 -5.66
N ASP A 47 2.29 -3.72 -4.84
CA ASP A 47 2.19 -3.65 -3.38
C ASP A 47 3.46 -2.97 -2.86
N ALA A 48 3.37 -1.67 -2.58
CA ALA A 48 4.49 -0.82 -2.20
C ALA A 48 4.64 -0.77 -0.68
N GLY A 49 5.77 -1.28 -0.17
CA GLY A 49 5.99 -1.57 1.24
C GLY A 49 5.29 -2.87 1.66
N CYS A 50 5.45 -3.92 0.85
CA CYS A 50 4.67 -5.15 0.94
C CYS A 50 4.96 -6.01 2.19
N GLY A 51 6.05 -5.75 2.90
CA GLY A 51 6.48 -6.56 4.04
C GLY A 51 6.62 -8.04 3.66
N THR A 52 5.95 -8.92 4.40
CA THR A 52 5.92 -10.37 4.13
C THR A 52 4.99 -10.78 2.98
N GLY A 53 4.51 -9.81 2.19
CA GLY A 53 3.73 -10.04 0.97
C GLY A 53 2.25 -10.38 1.19
N ARG A 54 1.66 -10.09 2.35
CA ARG A 54 0.27 -10.45 2.69
C ARG A 54 -0.73 -9.96 1.64
N VAL A 55 -0.66 -8.70 1.24
CA VAL A 55 -1.56 -8.09 0.25
C VAL A 55 -1.23 -8.60 -1.16
N ALA A 56 0.04 -8.61 -1.54
CA ALA A 56 0.48 -9.07 -2.86
C ALA A 56 0.09 -10.53 -3.14
N VAL A 57 0.34 -11.44 -2.19
CA VAL A 57 0.04 -12.88 -2.33
C VAL A 57 -1.47 -13.10 -2.48
N GLU A 58 -2.27 -12.44 -1.66
CA GLU A 58 -3.73 -12.58 -1.73
C GLU A 58 -4.32 -11.97 -3.02
N LEU A 59 -3.82 -10.81 -3.49
CA LEU A 59 -4.21 -10.25 -4.79
C LEU A 59 -3.87 -11.22 -5.92
N ALA A 60 -2.67 -11.81 -5.90
CA ALA A 60 -2.26 -12.80 -6.90
C ALA A 60 -3.13 -14.06 -6.86
N ALA A 61 -3.49 -14.56 -5.67
CA ALA A 61 -4.43 -15.68 -5.52
C ALA A 61 -5.82 -15.37 -6.11
N ARG A 62 -6.22 -14.09 -6.14
CA ARG A 62 -7.46 -13.63 -6.78
C ARG A 62 -7.30 -13.30 -8.27
N GLY A 63 -6.16 -13.62 -8.87
CA GLY A 63 -5.93 -13.53 -10.33
C GLY A 63 -5.38 -12.19 -10.82
N TYR A 64 -4.89 -11.32 -9.92
CA TYR A 64 -4.21 -10.08 -10.32
C TYR A 64 -2.74 -10.35 -10.66
N ASN A 65 -2.20 -9.56 -11.58
CA ASN A 65 -0.77 -9.52 -11.84
C ASN A 65 -0.11 -8.58 -10.83
N VAL A 66 0.72 -9.09 -9.93
CA VAL A 66 1.21 -8.31 -8.77
C VAL A 66 2.72 -8.36 -8.69
N HIS A 67 3.32 -7.20 -8.41
CA HIS A 67 4.70 -7.07 -7.93
C HIS A 67 4.66 -6.60 -6.48
N GLY A 68 5.66 -6.98 -5.69
CA GLY A 68 5.87 -6.45 -4.34
C GLY A 68 7.21 -5.74 -4.21
N THR A 69 7.27 -4.68 -3.41
CA THR A 69 8.53 -4.04 -3.05
C THR A 69 8.59 -3.71 -1.57
N ASP A 70 9.77 -3.91 -0.97
CA ASP A 70 10.07 -3.52 0.40
C ASP A 70 11.56 -3.18 0.54
N VAL A 71 11.90 -2.42 1.57
CA VAL A 71 13.28 -2.06 1.90
C VAL A 71 13.97 -3.12 2.76
N ASP A 72 13.21 -4.01 3.39
CA ASP A 72 13.69 -5.02 4.32
C ASP A 72 13.81 -6.40 3.64
N GLU A 73 15.03 -6.84 3.38
CA GLU A 73 15.30 -8.15 2.77
C GLU A 73 14.77 -9.32 3.59
N SER A 74 14.71 -9.19 4.92
CA SER A 74 14.16 -10.25 5.77
C SER A 74 12.66 -10.44 5.53
N MET A 75 11.92 -9.34 5.35
CA MET A 75 10.51 -9.35 4.97
C MET A 75 10.31 -9.97 3.58
N LEU A 76 11.09 -9.54 2.60
CA LEU A 76 11.01 -10.07 1.23
C LEU A 76 11.40 -11.54 1.13
N SER A 77 12.33 -12.01 1.96
CA SER A 77 12.65 -13.45 2.04
C SER A 77 11.42 -14.28 2.44
N HIS A 78 10.61 -13.79 3.40
CA HIS A 78 9.35 -14.42 3.78
C HIS A 78 8.31 -14.34 2.65
N ALA A 79 8.20 -13.20 1.98
CA ALA A 79 7.30 -13.03 0.84
C ALA A 79 7.63 -14.01 -0.29
N ARG A 80 8.92 -14.15 -0.65
CA ARG A 80 9.41 -15.11 -1.65
C ARG A 80 9.13 -16.57 -1.25
N SER A 81 9.20 -16.90 0.04
CA SER A 81 8.89 -18.26 0.50
C SER A 81 7.40 -18.62 0.35
N LYS A 82 6.51 -17.63 0.47
CA LYS A 82 5.06 -17.80 0.30
C LYS A 82 4.65 -17.84 -1.18
N SER A 83 5.30 -17.03 -2.01
CA SER A 83 4.99 -16.93 -3.44
C SER A 83 6.27 -16.64 -4.24
N PRO A 84 7.04 -17.70 -4.59
CA PRO A 84 8.33 -17.57 -5.27
C PRO A 84 8.21 -17.04 -6.70
N ASP A 85 7.04 -17.19 -7.33
CA ASP A 85 6.80 -16.80 -8.72
C ASP A 85 6.44 -15.32 -8.89
N LEU A 86 6.13 -14.59 -7.80
CA LEU A 86 5.86 -13.17 -7.88
C LEU A 86 7.16 -12.36 -7.98
N PRO A 87 7.17 -11.28 -8.78
CA PRO A 87 8.28 -10.35 -8.81
C PRO A 87 8.38 -9.56 -7.50
N TRP A 88 9.50 -9.76 -6.78
CA TRP A 88 9.79 -9.06 -5.53
C TRP A 88 11.02 -8.17 -5.72
N HIS A 89 10.89 -6.88 -5.39
CA HIS A 89 11.90 -5.86 -5.59
C HIS A 89 12.40 -5.35 -4.23
N LEU A 90 13.70 -5.46 -3.98
CA LEU A 90 14.34 -4.87 -2.80
C LEU A 90 14.72 -3.43 -3.10
N GLY A 91 14.24 -2.48 -2.32
CA GLY A 91 14.65 -1.09 -2.47
C GLY A 91 13.86 -0.11 -1.63
N ASN A 92 14.43 1.08 -1.46
CA ASN A 92 13.77 2.21 -0.83
C ASN A 92 12.74 2.80 -1.80
N LEU A 93 11.50 2.95 -1.33
CA LEU A 93 10.40 3.51 -2.13
C LEU A 93 10.67 4.93 -2.67
N ALA A 94 11.54 5.70 -2.04
CA ALA A 94 11.93 7.02 -2.54
C ALA A 94 12.87 6.97 -3.76
N GLU A 95 13.56 5.83 -3.99
CA GLU A 95 14.68 5.74 -4.93
C GLU A 95 14.56 4.56 -5.91
N ILE A 96 13.76 3.55 -5.57
CA ILE A 96 13.69 2.32 -6.35
C ILE A 96 13.24 2.61 -7.79
N GLU A 97 13.92 1.97 -8.74
CA GLU A 97 13.54 1.98 -10.15
C GLU A 97 13.05 0.58 -10.56
N ILE A 98 11.76 0.48 -10.86
CA ILE A 98 11.16 -0.73 -11.42
C ILE A 98 10.90 -0.42 -12.90
N PRO A 99 11.45 -1.20 -13.86
CA PRO A 99 11.38 -0.86 -15.29
C PRO A 99 10.01 -1.18 -15.89
N THR A 100 8.94 -0.80 -15.19
CA THR A 100 7.55 -0.93 -15.64
C THR A 100 6.69 0.10 -14.93
N VAL A 101 5.50 0.35 -15.46
CA VAL A 101 4.47 1.17 -14.83
C VAL A 101 3.31 0.29 -14.41
N PHE A 102 2.64 0.71 -13.36
CA PHE A 102 1.55 -0.03 -12.73
C PHE A 102 0.22 0.66 -12.97
N HIS A 103 -0.77 -0.12 -13.19
CA HIS A 103 -2.17 0.27 -13.27
C HIS A 103 -2.71 0.73 -11.90
N THR A 104 -2.21 0.11 -10.83
CA THR A 104 -2.56 0.44 -9.46
C THR A 104 -1.34 0.25 -8.55
N VAL A 105 -1.09 1.21 -7.68
CA VAL A 105 -0.13 1.08 -6.58
C VAL A 105 -0.90 1.08 -5.26
N VAL A 106 -0.61 0.11 -4.41
CA VAL A 106 -1.20 -0.04 -3.08
C VAL A 106 -0.13 0.20 -2.02
N MET A 107 -0.41 1.05 -1.06
CA MET A 107 0.41 1.32 0.14
C MET A 107 -0.41 0.95 1.38
N ALA A 108 -0.52 -0.34 1.69
CA ALA A 108 -1.29 -0.84 2.83
C ALA A 108 -0.41 -0.96 4.10
N GLY A 109 -1.03 -0.84 5.28
CA GLY A 109 -0.35 -1.12 6.55
C GLY A 109 0.56 -0.01 7.06
N ASN A 110 0.19 1.24 6.88
CA ASN A 110 0.93 2.39 7.42
C ASN A 110 2.30 2.65 6.77
N VAL A 111 2.55 2.23 5.56
CA VAL A 111 3.86 2.34 4.89
C VAL A 111 4.47 3.73 5.06
N ILE A 112 3.71 4.80 4.77
CA ILE A 112 4.19 6.17 4.85
C ILE A 112 4.67 6.59 6.25
N LEU A 113 4.15 5.98 7.30
CA LEU A 113 4.56 6.25 8.69
C LEU A 113 5.91 5.59 9.04
N PHE A 114 6.33 4.59 8.28
CA PHE A 114 7.63 3.94 8.46
C PHE A 114 8.74 4.57 7.61
N VAL A 115 8.37 5.46 6.69
CA VAL A 115 9.31 6.29 5.93
C VAL A 115 9.77 7.46 6.79
N ASP A 116 11.07 7.77 6.75
CA ASP A 116 11.63 8.95 7.40
C ASP A 116 10.94 10.22 6.89
N GLU A 117 10.64 11.17 7.78
CA GLU A 117 9.81 12.33 7.46
C GLU A 117 10.30 13.13 6.25
N HIS A 118 11.62 13.28 6.12
CA HIS A 118 12.23 14.00 5.01
C HIS A 118 12.16 13.29 3.66
N ASP A 119 11.89 11.98 3.64
CA ASP A 119 11.81 11.17 2.42
C ASP A 119 10.37 10.98 1.92
N ARG A 120 9.36 11.31 2.72
CA ARG A 120 7.94 11.01 2.42
C ARG A 120 7.46 11.62 1.11
N ALA A 121 7.78 12.89 0.88
CA ALA A 121 7.47 13.53 -0.40
C ALA A 121 8.15 12.84 -1.58
N GLY A 122 9.42 12.42 -1.40
CA GLY A 122 10.18 11.65 -2.40
C GLY A 122 9.55 10.28 -2.70
N VAL A 123 9.01 9.60 -1.67
CA VAL A 123 8.25 8.35 -1.86
C VAL A 123 7.03 8.58 -2.74
N ILE A 124 6.25 9.64 -2.47
CA ILE A 124 5.05 9.94 -3.27
C ILE A 124 5.44 10.30 -4.71
N ALA A 125 6.49 11.09 -4.89
CA ALA A 125 7.00 11.43 -6.22
C ALA A 125 7.45 10.17 -6.99
N ASN A 126 8.14 9.25 -6.34
CA ASN A 126 8.56 8.00 -6.97
C ASN A 126 7.39 7.06 -7.27
N VAL A 127 6.46 6.91 -6.34
CA VAL A 127 5.22 6.14 -6.55
C VAL A 127 4.45 6.68 -7.75
N ALA A 128 4.27 8.01 -7.85
CA ALA A 128 3.58 8.63 -8.97
C ALA A 128 4.24 8.29 -10.33
N ARG A 129 5.56 8.26 -10.41
CA ARG A 129 6.29 7.88 -11.65
C ARG A 129 6.03 6.44 -12.08
N HIS A 130 5.75 5.55 -11.13
CA HIS A 130 5.46 4.15 -11.40
C HIS A 130 3.97 3.86 -11.69
N VAL A 131 3.09 4.85 -11.61
CA VAL A 131 1.66 4.69 -11.96
C VAL A 131 1.43 5.16 -13.39
N GLU A 132 0.71 4.42 -14.20
CA GLU A 132 0.34 4.86 -15.56
C GLU A 132 -0.67 6.03 -15.53
N PRO A 133 -0.77 6.87 -16.56
CA PRO A 133 -1.80 7.89 -16.67
C PRO A 133 -3.21 7.29 -16.49
N GLY A 134 -4.02 7.91 -15.64
CA GLY A 134 -5.33 7.39 -15.23
C GLY A 134 -5.26 6.23 -14.22
N GLY A 135 -4.08 5.73 -13.86
CA GLY A 135 -3.89 4.69 -12.85
C GLY A 135 -4.22 5.16 -11.43
N LEU A 136 -4.29 4.22 -10.50
CA LEU A 136 -4.70 4.47 -9.12
C LEU A 136 -3.52 4.37 -8.14
N VAL A 137 -3.52 5.24 -7.13
CA VAL A 137 -2.74 5.08 -5.90
C VAL A 137 -3.74 4.92 -4.76
N ILE A 138 -3.63 3.82 -4.03
CA ILE A 138 -4.50 3.48 -2.89
C ILE A 138 -3.61 3.38 -1.65
N ALA A 139 -3.82 4.24 -0.67
CA ALA A 139 -3.02 4.25 0.55
C ALA A 139 -3.89 4.20 1.80
N GLY A 140 -3.50 3.36 2.76
CA GLY A 140 -4.16 3.28 4.06
C GLY A 140 -3.17 3.45 5.22
N PHE A 141 -3.40 4.45 6.08
CA PHE A 141 -2.51 4.76 7.19
C PHE A 141 -3.21 5.47 8.35
N GLN A 142 -2.62 5.33 9.54
CA GLN A 142 -2.99 6.10 10.71
C GLN A 142 -2.48 7.54 10.59
N LEU A 143 -3.26 8.52 11.06
CA LEU A 143 -2.82 9.92 11.15
C LEU A 143 -1.80 10.11 12.27
N ALA A 144 -1.95 9.35 13.36
CA ALA A 144 -1.01 9.34 14.48
C ALA A 144 -0.93 7.93 15.07
N ARG A 145 0.27 7.52 15.46
CA ARG A 145 0.53 6.24 16.14
C ARG A 145 0.97 6.46 17.57
N ALA A 146 0.78 5.44 18.41
CA ALA A 146 1.20 5.45 19.81
C ALA A 146 2.73 5.60 19.98
N ASP A 147 3.52 5.24 18.98
CA ASP A 147 4.99 5.39 18.95
C ASP A 147 5.47 6.80 18.56
N GLY A 148 4.54 7.75 18.39
CA GLY A 148 4.80 9.16 18.09
C GLY A 148 4.88 9.50 16.62
N ARG A 149 4.88 8.52 15.69
CA ARG A 149 4.85 8.76 14.25
C ARG A 149 3.50 9.35 13.84
N ARG A 150 3.56 10.33 12.93
CA ARG A 150 2.36 11.00 12.43
C ARG A 150 2.52 11.46 10.99
N VAL A 151 1.39 11.57 10.30
CA VAL A 151 1.25 12.20 8.97
C VAL A 151 -0.02 13.04 9.01
N SER A 152 0.06 14.33 8.66
CA SER A 152 -1.14 15.14 8.51
C SER A 152 -1.79 14.88 7.15
N LEU A 153 -3.10 15.08 7.07
CA LEU A 153 -3.80 15.02 5.78
C LEU A 153 -3.37 16.18 4.87
N GLU A 154 -3.04 17.33 5.44
CA GLU A 154 -2.56 18.49 4.69
C GLU A 154 -1.24 18.17 3.98
N ASP A 155 -0.28 17.55 4.68
CA ASP A 155 0.98 17.13 4.08
C ASP A 155 0.74 16.06 3.00
N TRP A 156 -0.05 15.03 3.32
CA TRP A 156 -0.39 13.97 2.38
C TRP A 156 -1.02 14.52 1.09
N ASP A 157 -2.03 15.38 1.22
CA ASP A 157 -2.73 15.98 0.10
C ASP A 157 -1.82 16.93 -0.71
N SER A 158 -0.92 17.64 -0.03
CA SER A 158 0.09 18.48 -0.68
C SER A 158 1.06 17.64 -1.52
N TRP A 159 1.61 16.54 -0.97
CA TRP A 159 2.55 15.68 -1.69
C TRP A 159 1.89 15.00 -2.88
N THR A 160 0.69 14.49 -2.72
CA THR A 160 -0.03 13.81 -3.82
C THR A 160 -0.42 14.77 -4.92
N ALA A 161 -0.92 15.96 -4.58
CA ALA A 161 -1.29 16.99 -5.55
C ALA A 161 -0.08 17.50 -6.34
N ALA A 162 1.09 17.66 -5.69
CA ALA A 162 2.33 18.09 -6.35
C ALA A 162 2.76 17.14 -7.48
N GLU A 163 2.40 15.85 -7.38
CA GLU A 163 2.74 14.80 -8.35
C GLU A 163 1.60 14.44 -9.32
N GLY A 164 0.56 15.28 -9.40
CA GLY A 164 -0.58 15.05 -10.29
C GLY A 164 -1.43 13.85 -9.90
N LEU A 165 -1.47 13.51 -8.61
CA LEU A 165 -2.34 12.48 -8.05
C LEU A 165 -3.60 13.13 -7.47
N ALA A 166 -4.66 13.21 -8.27
CA ALA A 166 -5.93 13.78 -7.86
C ALA A 166 -6.66 12.87 -6.87
N LEU A 167 -7.03 13.40 -5.69
CA LEU A 167 -7.87 12.67 -4.74
C LEU A 167 -9.25 12.42 -5.34
N ILE A 168 -9.69 11.16 -5.38
CA ILE A 168 -11.01 10.77 -5.90
C ILE A 168 -11.92 10.17 -4.84
N GLU A 169 -11.38 9.49 -3.83
CA GLU A 169 -12.15 8.94 -2.71
C GLU A 169 -11.35 8.98 -1.41
N ARG A 170 -12.06 9.09 -0.28
CA ARG A 170 -11.48 8.99 1.07
C ARG A 170 -12.45 8.33 2.03
N PHE A 171 -11.93 7.39 2.82
CA PHE A 171 -12.67 6.61 3.78
C PHE A 171 -11.93 6.56 5.13
N SER A 172 -12.65 6.23 6.21
CA SER A 172 -12.07 6.01 7.54
C SER A 172 -11.53 4.60 7.73
N THR A 173 -11.98 3.63 6.93
CA THR A 173 -11.58 2.22 7.01
C THR A 173 -11.51 1.56 5.64
N TRP A 174 -10.91 0.37 5.57
CA TRP A 174 -10.91 -0.48 4.38
C TRP A 174 -12.30 -1.06 4.05
N ASP A 175 -13.28 -0.96 5.00
CA ASP A 175 -14.69 -1.33 4.79
C ASP A 175 -15.54 -0.19 4.23
N GLU A 176 -14.87 0.88 3.75
CA GLU A 176 -15.50 2.03 3.08
C GLU A 176 -16.43 2.85 4.00
N GLU A 177 -16.15 2.86 5.32
CA GLU A 177 -16.83 3.80 6.19
C GLU A 177 -16.55 5.24 5.77
N PRO A 178 -17.57 6.11 5.69
CA PRO A 178 -17.38 7.50 5.30
C PRO A 178 -16.29 8.18 6.11
N PHE A 179 -15.46 8.96 5.44
CA PHE A 179 -14.36 9.63 6.11
C PHE A 179 -14.86 10.66 7.12
N VAL A 180 -14.37 10.56 8.34
CA VAL A 180 -14.60 11.49 9.44
C VAL A 180 -13.25 11.90 10.03
N ILE A 181 -12.97 13.20 10.07
CA ILE A 181 -11.67 13.74 10.51
C ILE A 181 -11.30 13.38 11.97
N ALA A 182 -12.28 12.96 12.77
CA ALA A 182 -12.04 12.48 14.13
C ALA A 182 -11.49 11.05 14.20
N HIS A 183 -11.44 10.34 13.09
CA HIS A 183 -10.86 9.00 13.02
C HIS A 183 -9.35 9.06 12.84
N ASP A 184 -8.65 8.13 13.50
CA ASP A 184 -7.18 8.04 13.45
C ASP A 184 -6.67 7.43 12.14
N TYR A 185 -7.53 6.83 11.33
CA TYR A 185 -7.18 6.08 10.14
C TYR A 185 -7.82 6.68 8.90
N VAL A 186 -7.07 6.63 7.81
CA VAL A 186 -7.54 7.09 6.50
C VAL A 186 -7.19 6.07 5.43
N VAL A 187 -8.11 5.86 4.51
CA VAL A 187 -7.88 5.19 3.22
C VAL A 187 -8.16 6.21 2.13
N SER A 188 -7.16 6.55 1.35
CA SER A 188 -7.26 7.53 0.26
C SER A 188 -7.05 6.84 -1.08
N VAL A 189 -7.87 7.18 -2.06
CA VAL A 189 -7.73 6.75 -3.45
C VAL A 189 -7.45 7.96 -4.31
N HIS A 190 -6.34 7.92 -5.04
CA HIS A 190 -5.94 8.97 -5.96
C HIS A 190 -5.86 8.41 -7.37
N ARG A 191 -6.08 9.28 -8.35
CA ARG A 191 -5.89 8.99 -9.77
C ARG A 191 -4.77 9.84 -10.32
N ARG A 192 -3.85 9.22 -11.06
CA ARG A 192 -2.85 9.97 -11.82
C ARG A 192 -3.50 10.65 -13.02
N GLU A 193 -3.34 11.98 -13.11
CA GLU A 193 -3.77 12.80 -14.24
C GLU A 193 -2.90 12.61 -15.48
#